data_8a4608765aa92eaba809b8d557bc251b
#
_entry.id   8a4608765aa92eaba809b8d557bc251b
#
_cell.length_a   1.000
_cell.length_b   1.000
_cell.length_c   1.000
_cell.angle_alpha   90.00
_cell.angle_beta   90.00
_cell.angle_gamma   90.00
#
_symmetry.space_group_name_H-M   'P 1'
#
loop_
_entity.id
_entity.type
_entity.pdbx_description
1 polymer ?
#
loop_
_entity_poly.entity_id
_entity_poly.type
_entity_poly.pdbx_seq_one_letter_code
_entity_poly.pdbx_strand_id
1 'polypeptide(L)'
;MRDGRDVGDGVKIDDGKLDAWHGGVLLDYFPFAGAWRVSTGFIMGQSTLDSAIFGTVAQAPSQRFYFYLAGDHYYYNGNTFDGMSKIDWKYSGPYFGTGVDIELGCGFDMYIDAGVILTSQSATMSINVPHQQLYTYNKDTETWVPVEISKLTSDVARAEQEANRKLSDIRVYPMLKLGFLYRF
;
A
#
# COMPACT_ATOMS: atom_id res chain seq x y z
N MET A 1 10.78 7.92 21.16
CA MET A 1 10.27 6.58 21.52
C MET A 1 9.38 6.20 20.34
N ARG A 2 9.77 5.21 19.53
CA ARG A 2 8.92 4.75 18.41
C ARG A 2 7.76 3.97 19.02
N ASP A 3 6.55 4.44 18.77
CA ASP A 3 5.31 3.80 19.20
C ASP A 3 4.79 2.99 18.01
N GLY A 4 4.79 1.66 18.11
CA GLY A 4 4.37 0.79 17.02
C GLY A 4 3.34 -0.23 17.53
N ARG A 5 2.50 -0.75 16.63
CA ARG A 5 1.55 -1.83 16.96
C ARG A 5 2.29 -3.14 17.23
N ASP A 6 2.05 -3.72 18.39
CA ASP A 6 2.58 -5.05 18.73
C ASP A 6 1.85 -6.13 17.88
N VAL A 7 2.63 -6.87 17.09
CA VAL A 7 2.13 -8.00 16.28
C VAL A 7 2.38 -9.36 16.92
N GLY A 8 2.84 -9.36 18.18
CA GLY A 8 3.22 -10.55 18.94
C GLY A 8 4.75 -10.73 19.02
N ASP A 9 5.18 -11.54 19.98
CA ASP A 9 6.59 -11.92 20.19
C ASP A 9 7.60 -10.76 20.32
N GLY A 10 7.12 -9.56 20.74
CA GLY A 10 7.97 -8.38 20.94
C GLY A 10 8.33 -7.63 19.64
N VAL A 11 7.75 -8.02 18.51
CA VAL A 11 7.90 -7.32 17.23
C VAL A 11 6.80 -6.28 17.08
N LYS A 12 7.16 -5.07 16.75
CA LYS A 12 6.24 -3.95 16.52
C LYS A 12 6.31 -3.53 15.05
N ILE A 13 5.17 -3.26 14.47
CA ILE A 13 5.07 -2.55 13.19
C ILE A 13 4.84 -1.09 13.54
N ASP A 14 5.70 -0.21 13.05
CA ASP A 14 5.49 1.24 13.15
C ASP A 14 4.24 1.62 12.37
N ASP A 15 3.49 2.60 12.88
CA ASP A 15 2.36 3.17 12.14
C ASP A 15 2.90 3.68 10.81
N GLY A 16 2.61 2.91 9.76
CA GLY A 16 3.19 3.14 8.44
C GLY A 16 2.91 4.57 7.97
N LYS A 17 3.94 5.25 7.45
CA LYS A 17 3.74 6.55 6.83
C LYS A 17 3.12 6.34 5.45
N LEU A 18 1.86 6.76 5.32
CA LEU A 18 1.18 6.83 4.03
C LEU A 18 1.37 8.23 3.45
N ASP A 19 2.04 8.31 2.33
CA ASP A 19 2.15 9.52 1.50
C ASP A 19 1.37 9.27 0.21
N ALA A 20 0.35 10.10 -0.04
CA ALA A 20 -0.52 9.92 -1.19
C ALA A 20 -0.83 11.26 -1.83
N TRP A 21 -0.75 11.30 -3.15
CA TRP A 21 -1.22 12.44 -3.94
C TRP A 21 -2.03 11.96 -5.13
N HIS A 22 -2.97 12.75 -5.57
CA HIS A 22 -3.67 12.57 -6.82
C HIS A 22 -3.97 13.92 -7.47
N GLY A 23 -4.07 13.90 -8.79
CA GLY A 23 -4.43 15.05 -9.59
C GLY A 23 -5.18 14.59 -10.85
N GLY A 24 -5.90 15.51 -11.45
CA GLY A 24 -6.64 15.20 -12.67
C GLY A 24 -7.35 16.39 -13.26
N VAL A 25 -7.90 16.17 -14.45
CA VAL A 25 -8.79 17.12 -15.12
C VAL A 25 -10.15 16.47 -15.26
N LEU A 26 -11.18 17.17 -14.77
CA LEU A 26 -12.56 16.71 -14.80
C LEU A 26 -13.42 17.69 -15.59
N LEU A 27 -14.42 17.16 -16.25
CA LEU A 27 -15.52 17.88 -16.89
C LEU A 27 -16.79 17.48 -16.19
N ASP A 28 -17.49 18.47 -15.65
CA ASP A 28 -18.76 18.28 -14.96
C ASP A 28 -19.91 18.73 -15.85
N TYR A 29 -20.94 17.91 -15.95
CA TYR A 29 -22.17 18.19 -16.67
C TYR A 29 -23.35 18.13 -15.71
N PHE A 30 -24.18 19.19 -15.72
CA PHE A 30 -25.37 19.34 -14.90
C PHE A 30 -26.64 19.15 -15.75
N PRO A 31 -27.17 17.93 -15.86
CA PRO A 31 -28.25 17.63 -16.80
C PRO A 31 -29.59 18.27 -16.44
N PHE A 32 -29.81 18.64 -15.18
CA PHE A 32 -31.12 19.12 -14.70
C PHE A 32 -31.06 20.52 -14.07
N ALA A 33 -30.07 21.32 -14.39
CA ALA A 33 -29.89 22.67 -13.81
C ALA A 33 -30.02 22.71 -12.27
N GLY A 34 -29.62 21.64 -11.59
CA GLY A 34 -29.70 21.48 -10.14
C GLY A 34 -28.34 21.08 -9.54
N ALA A 35 -28.40 20.61 -8.32
CA ALA A 35 -27.21 20.20 -7.56
C ALA A 35 -26.53 18.92 -8.09
N TRP A 36 -27.25 18.11 -8.88
CA TRP A 36 -26.74 16.85 -9.38
C TRP A 36 -25.87 17.02 -10.63
N ARG A 37 -24.73 16.35 -10.64
CA ARG A 37 -23.79 16.38 -11.76
C ARG A 37 -23.29 14.98 -12.15
N VAL A 38 -22.85 14.87 -13.39
CA VAL A 38 -22.10 13.74 -13.92
C VAL A 38 -20.71 14.25 -14.29
N SER A 39 -19.70 13.55 -13.84
CA SER A 39 -18.30 13.94 -14.02
C SER A 39 -17.59 12.89 -14.88
N THR A 40 -16.76 13.36 -15.80
CA THR A 40 -15.83 12.52 -16.55
C THR A 40 -14.49 13.22 -16.66
N GLY A 41 -13.42 12.46 -16.85
CA GLY A 41 -12.10 13.06 -17.01
C GLY A 41 -10.97 12.04 -16.92
N PHE A 42 -9.80 12.53 -16.54
CA PHE A 42 -8.61 11.71 -16.38
C PHE A 42 -7.97 12.01 -15.03
N ILE A 43 -7.70 10.96 -14.25
CA ILE A 43 -7.08 11.06 -12.93
C ILE A 43 -5.79 10.24 -12.92
N MET A 44 -4.76 10.76 -12.26
CA MET A 44 -3.53 10.05 -11.96
C MET A 44 -3.17 10.26 -10.48
N GLY A 45 -2.49 9.29 -9.90
CA GLY A 45 -2.04 9.40 -8.51
C GLY A 45 -0.96 8.40 -8.16
N GLN A 46 -0.38 8.63 -7.02
CA GLN A 46 0.61 7.75 -6.41
C GLN A 46 0.37 7.69 -4.91
N SER A 47 0.50 6.50 -4.35
CA SER A 47 0.51 6.27 -2.91
C SER A 47 1.77 5.51 -2.55
N THR A 48 2.50 6.01 -1.56
CA THR A 48 3.68 5.36 -0.99
C THR A 48 3.38 5.00 0.44
N LEU A 49 3.52 3.73 0.76
CA LEU A 49 3.42 3.21 2.13
C LEU A 49 4.81 2.78 2.59
N ASP A 50 5.38 3.52 3.51
CA ASP A 50 6.61 3.17 4.20
C ASP A 50 6.24 2.57 5.56
N SER A 51 6.68 1.35 5.84
CA SER A 51 6.46 0.67 7.11
C SER A 51 7.78 0.14 7.65
N ALA A 52 8.11 0.49 8.88
CA ALA A 52 9.23 -0.08 9.58
C ALA A 52 8.74 -1.21 10.48
N ILE A 53 9.39 -2.37 10.38
CA ILE A 53 9.17 -3.52 11.25
C ILE A 53 10.37 -3.59 12.19
N PHE A 54 10.16 -3.35 13.47
CA PHE A 54 11.24 -3.38 14.46
C PHE A 54 10.81 -4.11 15.73
N GLY A 55 11.77 -4.63 16.47
CA GLY A 55 11.47 -5.25 17.74
C GLY A 55 12.66 -5.95 18.36
N THR A 56 12.50 -6.31 19.63
CA THR A 56 13.43 -7.20 20.32
C THR A 56 12.84 -8.60 20.22
N VAL A 57 13.53 -9.48 19.52
CA VAL A 57 13.15 -10.89 19.45
C VAL A 57 13.50 -11.54 20.78
N ALA A 58 12.53 -12.02 21.52
CA ALA A 58 12.78 -12.70 22.79
C ALA A 58 13.65 -13.95 22.58
N GLN A 59 14.68 -14.12 23.40
CA GLN A 59 15.66 -15.22 23.29
C GLN A 59 15.13 -16.61 23.67
N ALA A 60 13.83 -16.76 23.89
CA ALA A 60 13.26 -18.08 24.18
C ALA A 60 13.25 -18.94 22.89
N PRO A 61 13.64 -20.23 22.96
CA PRO A 61 13.70 -21.12 21.79
C PRO A 61 12.36 -21.27 21.06
N SER A 62 11.25 -20.88 21.68
CA SER A 62 9.90 -20.93 21.14
C SER A 62 9.42 -19.63 20.52
N GLN A 63 10.18 -18.55 20.61
CA GLN A 63 9.79 -17.20 20.17
C GLN A 63 10.73 -16.68 19.08
N ARG A 64 10.79 -17.40 17.98
CA ARG A 64 11.56 -17.01 16.80
C ARG A 64 10.67 -16.23 15.85
N PHE A 65 11.16 -15.15 15.26
CA PHE A 65 10.39 -14.40 14.27
C PHE A 65 10.41 -15.12 12.93
N TYR A 66 9.24 -15.64 12.54
CA TYR A 66 9.03 -16.31 11.26
C TYR A 66 8.19 -15.44 10.34
N PHE A 67 8.55 -15.43 9.07
CA PHE A 67 7.73 -14.79 8.05
C PHE A 67 7.77 -15.57 6.74
N TYR A 68 6.80 -15.28 5.86
CA TYR A 68 6.70 -15.90 4.55
C TYR A 68 7.01 -14.86 3.48
N LEU A 69 7.84 -15.21 2.51
CA LEU A 69 8.14 -14.39 1.36
C LEU A 69 8.17 -15.27 0.10
N ALA A 70 7.35 -14.94 -0.89
CA ALA A 70 7.21 -15.68 -2.16
C ALA A 70 6.97 -17.19 -1.99
N GLY A 71 6.30 -17.60 -0.90
CA GLY A 71 5.99 -19.00 -0.59
C GLY A 71 7.08 -19.76 0.16
N ASP A 72 8.22 -19.14 0.41
CA ASP A 72 9.29 -19.69 1.24
C ASP A 72 9.22 -19.21 2.69
N HIS A 73 9.65 -20.08 3.60
CA HIS A 73 9.68 -19.79 5.03
C HIS A 73 11.03 -19.21 5.41
N TYR A 74 10.98 -18.09 6.11
CA TYR A 74 12.14 -17.41 6.64
C TYR A 74 12.08 -17.32 8.15
N TYR A 75 13.23 -17.38 8.79
CA TYR A 75 13.33 -17.15 10.20
C TYR A 75 14.54 -16.25 10.52
N TYR A 76 14.35 -15.33 11.45
CA TYR A 76 15.38 -14.42 11.90
C TYR A 76 15.92 -14.87 13.27
N ASN A 77 17.24 -15.01 13.37
CA ASN A 77 17.96 -15.51 14.57
C ASN A 77 18.69 -14.39 15.32
N GLY A 78 18.32 -13.14 15.16
CA GLY A 78 18.91 -12.01 15.88
C GLY A 78 18.12 -11.59 17.09
N ASN A 79 18.76 -10.79 17.96
CA ASN A 79 18.13 -10.24 19.16
C ASN A 79 17.23 -9.03 18.86
N THR A 80 17.52 -8.30 17.81
CA THR A 80 16.76 -7.13 17.35
C THR A 80 16.52 -7.24 15.85
N PHE A 81 15.25 -7.12 15.43
CA PHE A 81 14.88 -7.05 14.04
C PHE A 81 14.63 -5.58 13.67
N ASP A 82 15.27 -5.09 12.63
CA ASP A 82 15.06 -3.76 12.07
C ASP A 82 14.94 -3.91 10.54
N GLY A 83 13.71 -4.07 10.09
CA GLY A 83 13.35 -4.23 8.69
C GLY A 83 12.55 -3.04 8.20
N MET A 84 12.66 -2.74 6.92
CA MET A 84 11.88 -1.70 6.25
C MET A 84 11.15 -2.32 5.07
N SER A 85 9.88 -2.00 4.94
CA SER A 85 9.06 -2.30 3.78
C SER A 85 8.55 -1.01 3.16
N LYS A 86 8.73 -0.87 1.86
CA LYS A 86 8.21 0.25 1.08
C LYS A 86 7.37 -0.30 -0.05
N ILE A 87 6.15 0.22 -0.18
CA ILE A 87 5.24 -0.09 -1.28
C ILE A 87 4.91 1.21 -1.99
N ASP A 88 5.32 1.31 -3.24
CA ASP A 88 4.93 2.39 -4.14
C ASP A 88 3.84 1.89 -5.08
N TRP A 89 2.71 2.56 -5.07
CA TRP A 89 1.56 2.24 -5.91
C TRP A 89 1.17 3.43 -6.76
N LYS A 90 1.21 3.26 -8.09
CA LYS A 90 0.84 4.28 -9.08
C LYS A 90 -0.39 3.83 -9.85
N TYR A 91 -1.27 4.77 -10.11
CA TYR A 91 -2.47 4.54 -10.91
C TYR A 91 -2.77 5.73 -11.81
N SER A 92 -3.36 5.45 -12.98
CA SER A 92 -3.85 6.48 -13.90
C SER A 92 -4.93 5.92 -14.80
N GLY A 93 -5.89 6.76 -15.18
CA GLY A 93 -6.93 6.34 -16.12
C GLY A 93 -8.11 7.31 -16.22
N PRO A 94 -9.03 7.04 -17.16
CA PRO A 94 -10.27 7.78 -17.27
C PRO A 94 -11.15 7.57 -16.03
N TYR A 95 -11.76 8.65 -15.59
CA TYR A 95 -12.69 8.72 -14.46
C TYR A 95 -14.10 8.94 -14.96
N PHE A 96 -15.04 8.24 -14.36
CA PHE A 96 -16.49 8.42 -14.53
C PHE A 96 -17.15 8.45 -13.16
N GLY A 97 -17.94 9.47 -12.90
CA GLY A 97 -18.57 9.63 -11.59
C GLY A 97 -19.84 10.44 -11.65
N THR A 98 -20.48 10.50 -10.51
CA THR A 98 -21.65 11.33 -10.27
C THR A 98 -21.57 11.93 -8.88
N GLY A 99 -22.18 13.08 -8.69
CA GLY A 99 -22.14 13.76 -7.41
C GLY A 99 -23.23 14.79 -7.25
N VAL A 100 -23.22 15.40 -6.09
CA VAL A 100 -24.12 16.49 -5.73
C VAL A 100 -23.33 17.66 -5.14
N ASP A 101 -23.75 18.87 -5.53
CA ASP A 101 -23.28 20.12 -4.92
C ASP A 101 -24.32 20.60 -3.92
N ILE A 102 -23.89 20.89 -2.70
CA ILE A 102 -24.75 21.33 -1.60
C ILE A 102 -24.39 22.77 -1.30
N GLU A 103 -25.28 23.70 -1.57
CA GLU A 103 -25.08 25.12 -1.25
C GLU A 103 -25.14 25.34 0.27
N LEU A 104 -24.03 25.82 0.84
CA LEU A 104 -23.93 26.14 2.27
C LEU A 104 -24.24 27.61 2.57
N GLY A 105 -24.36 28.44 1.53
CA GLY A 105 -24.57 29.88 1.63
C GLY A 105 -23.28 30.68 1.61
N CYS A 106 -23.43 32.03 1.49
CA CYS A 106 -22.29 32.97 1.43
C CYS A 106 -21.22 32.64 0.37
N GLY A 107 -21.60 32.00 -0.73
CA GLY A 107 -20.68 31.58 -1.80
C GLY A 107 -19.91 30.28 -1.55
N PHE A 108 -20.18 29.58 -0.45
CA PHE A 108 -19.61 28.28 -0.16
C PHE A 108 -20.52 27.14 -0.58
N ASP A 109 -19.96 26.19 -1.27
CA ASP A 109 -20.61 24.93 -1.62
C ASP A 109 -19.77 23.76 -1.12
N MET A 110 -20.41 22.67 -0.75
CA MET A 110 -19.80 21.38 -0.49
C MET A 110 -20.18 20.43 -1.62
N TYR A 111 -19.25 19.61 -2.08
CA TYR A 111 -19.57 18.57 -3.03
C TYR A 111 -19.22 17.19 -2.52
N ILE A 112 -20.01 16.22 -2.92
CA ILE A 112 -19.79 14.80 -2.68
C ILE A 112 -19.91 14.09 -4.03
N ASP A 113 -18.86 13.38 -4.43
CA ASP A 113 -18.82 12.57 -5.65
C ASP A 113 -18.50 11.12 -5.34
N ALA A 114 -19.13 10.23 -6.07
CA ALA A 114 -18.78 8.83 -6.15
C ALA A 114 -18.53 8.44 -7.61
N GLY A 115 -17.46 7.71 -7.86
CA GLY A 115 -17.13 7.32 -9.22
C GLY A 115 -16.11 6.19 -9.28
N VAL A 116 -15.68 5.89 -10.49
CA VAL A 116 -14.71 4.84 -10.79
C VAL A 116 -13.63 5.35 -11.73
N ILE A 117 -12.40 4.91 -11.51
CA ILE A 117 -11.30 5.06 -12.44
C ILE A 117 -11.10 3.73 -13.14
N LEU A 118 -11.09 3.73 -14.47
CA LEU A 118 -10.66 2.59 -15.25
C LEU A 118 -9.15 2.68 -15.38
N THR A 119 -8.43 1.95 -14.54
CA THR A 119 -7.02 2.23 -14.30
C THR A 119 -6.09 1.18 -14.85
N SER A 120 -4.92 1.64 -15.26
CA SER A 120 -3.69 0.88 -15.34
C SER A 120 -2.88 1.14 -14.08
N GLN A 121 -2.46 0.09 -13.38
CA GLN A 121 -1.78 0.16 -12.09
C GLN A 121 -0.42 -0.49 -12.16
N SER A 122 0.50 0.02 -11.36
CA SER A 122 1.79 -0.60 -11.08
C SER A 122 2.12 -0.48 -9.60
N ALA A 123 2.66 -1.53 -9.02
CA ALA A 123 3.19 -1.51 -7.67
C ALA A 123 4.64 -1.98 -7.67
N THR A 124 5.43 -1.34 -6.86
CA THR A 124 6.80 -1.76 -6.58
C THR A 124 6.93 -1.98 -5.09
N MET A 125 7.37 -3.16 -4.70
CA MET A 125 7.63 -3.49 -3.31
C MET A 125 9.13 -3.64 -3.09
N SER A 126 9.66 -2.97 -2.08
CA SER A 126 11.01 -3.19 -1.63
C SER A 126 11.01 -3.59 -0.15
N ILE A 127 11.77 -4.63 0.16
CA ILE A 127 11.94 -5.13 1.53
C ILE A 127 13.43 -5.12 1.84
N ASN A 128 13.78 -4.42 2.88
CA ASN A 128 15.13 -4.46 3.43
C ASN A 128 15.09 -5.18 4.78
N VAL A 129 15.77 -6.30 4.87
CA VAL A 129 15.89 -7.09 6.10
C VAL A 129 17.37 -7.37 6.38
N PRO A 130 17.78 -7.44 7.65
CA PRO A 130 19.15 -7.78 8.03
C PRO A 130 19.44 -9.25 7.67
N HIS A 131 20.11 -9.48 6.54
CA HIS A 131 20.35 -10.80 5.98
C HIS A 131 21.39 -11.64 6.73
N GLN A 132 22.25 -11.06 7.54
CA GLN A 132 23.32 -11.79 8.26
C GLN A 132 22.80 -12.80 9.30
N GLN A 133 21.55 -12.69 9.72
CA GLN A 133 20.93 -13.56 10.74
C GLN A 133 19.60 -14.17 10.20
N LEU A 134 19.47 -14.22 8.88
CA LEU A 134 18.31 -14.76 8.23
C LEU A 134 18.55 -16.18 7.76
N TYR A 135 17.59 -17.05 8.02
CA TYR A 135 17.61 -18.47 7.65
C TYR A 135 16.37 -18.82 6.83
N THR A 136 16.53 -19.75 5.90
CA THR A 136 15.44 -20.35 5.14
C THR A 136 15.37 -21.86 5.39
N TYR A 137 14.18 -22.42 5.29
CA TYR A 137 13.99 -23.85 5.46
C TYR A 137 14.29 -24.59 4.15
N ASN A 138 15.28 -25.48 4.19
CA ASN A 138 15.59 -26.37 3.08
C ASN A 138 14.76 -27.65 3.22
N LYS A 139 13.86 -27.88 2.25
CA LYS A 139 12.94 -29.03 2.25
C LYS A 139 13.64 -30.37 1.98
N ASP A 140 14.77 -30.34 1.26
CA ASP A 140 15.49 -31.56 0.88
C ASP A 140 16.31 -32.11 2.04
N THR A 141 16.86 -31.25 2.88
CA THR A 141 17.66 -31.61 4.06
C THR A 141 16.88 -31.51 5.36
N GLU A 142 15.65 -31.03 5.32
CA GLU A 142 14.79 -30.75 6.49
C GLU A 142 15.47 -29.89 7.56
N THR A 143 16.34 -28.95 7.14
CA THR A 143 17.14 -28.10 8.03
C THR A 143 17.01 -26.61 7.69
N TRP A 144 17.25 -25.78 8.70
CA TRP A 144 17.38 -24.35 8.50
C TRP A 144 18.82 -24.01 8.07
N VAL A 145 18.94 -23.35 6.94
CA VAL A 145 20.23 -22.93 6.36
C VAL A 145 20.29 -21.40 6.28
N PRO A 146 21.48 -20.79 6.44
CA PRO A 146 21.65 -19.35 6.24
C PRO A 146 21.16 -18.94 4.84
N VAL A 147 20.49 -17.79 4.76
CA VAL A 147 19.97 -17.28 3.49
C VAL A 147 21.10 -16.66 2.68
N GLU A 148 21.23 -17.10 1.44
CA GLU A 148 22.07 -16.41 0.46
C GLU A 148 21.39 -15.11 -0.01
N ILE A 149 22.17 -14.03 -0.17
CA ILE A 149 21.65 -12.73 -0.64
C ILE A 149 20.96 -12.88 -2.01
N SER A 150 21.51 -13.70 -2.89
CA SER A 150 20.95 -14.01 -4.21
C SER A 150 19.54 -14.59 -4.11
N LYS A 151 19.31 -15.53 -3.18
CA LYS A 151 17.99 -16.14 -2.94
C LYS A 151 17.00 -15.09 -2.41
N LEU A 152 17.39 -14.31 -1.40
CA LEU A 152 16.52 -13.27 -0.84
C LEU A 152 16.10 -12.25 -1.91
N THR A 153 17.06 -11.77 -2.71
CA THR A 153 16.79 -10.84 -3.83
C THR A 153 15.83 -11.44 -4.86
N SER A 154 16.01 -12.72 -5.20
CA SER A 154 15.13 -13.44 -6.10
C SER A 154 13.70 -13.58 -5.55
N ASP A 155 13.56 -13.86 -4.26
CA ASP A 155 12.25 -14.04 -3.63
C ASP A 155 11.52 -12.70 -3.44
N VAL A 156 12.25 -11.61 -3.14
CA VAL A 156 11.70 -10.25 -3.16
C VAL A 156 11.19 -9.88 -4.55
N ALA A 157 11.98 -10.13 -5.60
CA ALA A 157 11.57 -9.85 -6.98
C ALA A 157 10.34 -10.68 -7.40
N ARG A 158 10.23 -11.92 -6.95
CA ARG A 158 9.06 -12.77 -7.19
C ARG A 158 7.82 -12.25 -6.48
N ALA A 159 7.95 -11.81 -5.22
CA ALA A 159 6.88 -11.20 -4.45
C ALA A 159 6.37 -9.90 -5.10
N GLU A 160 7.30 -9.08 -5.61
CA GLU A 160 6.98 -7.88 -6.38
C GLU A 160 6.21 -8.21 -7.67
N GLN A 161 6.66 -9.18 -8.44
CA GLN A 161 5.97 -9.62 -9.66
C GLN A 161 4.56 -10.14 -9.36
N GLU A 162 4.39 -10.89 -8.27
CA GLU A 162 3.08 -11.40 -7.86
C GLU A 162 2.15 -10.26 -7.43
N ALA A 163 2.65 -9.28 -6.68
CA ALA A 163 1.91 -8.08 -6.30
C ALA A 163 1.48 -7.27 -7.53
N ASN A 164 2.41 -7.03 -8.46
CA ASN A 164 2.12 -6.35 -9.72
C ASN A 164 1.05 -7.09 -10.54
N ARG A 165 1.12 -8.41 -10.64
CA ARG A 165 0.12 -9.21 -11.35
C ARG A 165 -1.25 -9.07 -10.71
N LYS A 166 -1.35 -9.19 -9.38
CA LYS A 166 -2.62 -9.04 -8.66
C LYS A 166 -3.22 -7.65 -8.81
N LEU A 167 -2.39 -6.61 -8.82
CA LEU A 167 -2.83 -5.23 -9.01
C LEU A 167 -3.25 -4.95 -10.45
N SER A 168 -2.57 -5.51 -11.45
CA SER A 168 -2.94 -5.34 -12.86
C SER A 168 -4.30 -5.96 -13.21
N ASP A 169 -4.78 -6.92 -12.41
CA ASP A 169 -6.11 -7.50 -12.54
C ASP A 169 -7.22 -6.57 -12.04
N ILE A 170 -6.90 -5.57 -11.23
CA ILE A 170 -7.85 -4.57 -10.72
C ILE A 170 -7.98 -3.47 -11.78
N ARG A 171 -8.99 -3.59 -12.64
CA ARG A 171 -9.24 -2.63 -13.73
C ARG A 171 -10.12 -1.46 -13.32
N VAL A 172 -10.81 -1.56 -12.19
CA VAL A 172 -11.77 -0.57 -11.72
C VAL A 172 -11.40 -0.18 -10.30
N TYR A 173 -11.11 1.10 -10.10
CA TYR A 173 -10.78 1.67 -8.79
C TYR A 173 -11.92 2.58 -8.34
N PRO A 174 -12.67 2.24 -7.27
CA PRO A 174 -13.71 3.11 -6.74
C PRO A 174 -13.09 4.35 -6.08
N MET A 175 -13.69 5.50 -6.29
CA MET A 175 -13.26 6.77 -5.70
C MET A 175 -14.44 7.51 -5.10
N LEU A 176 -14.27 7.96 -3.86
CA LEU A 176 -15.17 8.90 -3.20
C LEU A 176 -14.42 10.22 -2.99
N LYS A 177 -15.02 11.32 -3.42
CA LYS A 177 -14.46 12.67 -3.25
C LYS A 177 -15.39 13.50 -2.41
N LEU A 178 -14.83 14.26 -1.49
CA LEU A 178 -15.49 15.26 -0.70
C LEU A 178 -14.66 16.55 -0.78
N GLY A 179 -15.29 17.67 -1.00
CA GLY A 179 -14.56 18.94 -1.04
C GLY A 179 -15.47 20.16 -0.88
N PHE A 180 -14.83 21.32 -0.83
CA PHE A 180 -15.49 22.60 -0.72
C PHE A 180 -15.11 23.48 -1.90
N LEU A 181 -16.05 24.25 -2.38
CA LEU A 181 -15.91 25.26 -3.43
C LEU A 181 -16.27 26.61 -2.87
N TYR A 182 -15.57 27.63 -3.33
CA TYR A 182 -15.97 29.02 -3.08
C TYR A 182 -16.23 29.70 -4.42
N ARG A 183 -17.43 30.26 -4.59
CA ARG A 183 -17.81 31.02 -5.77
C ARG A 183 -17.74 32.53 -5.43
N PHE A 184 -16.94 33.23 -6.20
CA PHE A 184 -16.75 34.69 -6.10
C PHE A 184 -17.92 35.45 -6.72
#